data_89768d50ddffdf64d833ddc0897fcfe8
#
_entry.id   89768d50ddffdf64d833ddc0897fcfe8
#
_cell.length_a   1.000
_cell.length_b   1.000
_cell.length_c   1.000
_cell.angle_alpha   90.00
_cell.angle_beta   90.00
_cell.angle_gamma   90.00
#
_symmetry.space_group_name_H-M   'P 1'
#
loop_
_entity.id
_entity.type
_entity.pdbx_description
1 polymer ?
#
loop_
_entity_poly.entity_id
_entity_poly.type
_entity_poly.pdbx_seq_one_letter_code
_entity_poly.pdbx_strand_id
1 'polypeptide(L)'
;MRALQKIKNPETLVWLGLGLWWIVNLVQAGCTELADDEAYYHMFAGRLAWGYFDHPPMTALLMHLGGFLGGEIGVRFFFTVLQPIYLFALWRIIRPRETTVRDAGLFLLIAAAMPILQLYGFIAVPDGPLMLFTALFLWSYKYFTERSNWLAVLFIAVSLAGLAYSKYHGALVLLFTVLSNLRLLKNPKFYAACLLAALLVIPHLWWQYAHDWVSLRYHLAGRNRDFEFGFVTEYLLNLFAIFNPFLFPVFIAAWWKNRAVRPVDRALSCIAAGFILFFLSSTLRGYVQPQWEIPATFGIIALLFGFIREREKLRHYTLWVCWITLALVALTRIEMIFNPLGIKFQVFDNRETYAQLADTAQGRPIIFNGSYTAAAKYHFYTGGESYAQPVVTYRTSHYQLRDDDTRMAGRSIGQYARSTGDKACQRQEIPLPGRGSVYSGPENHRRNHRFAADSQPGRFAPPGCDPAQPLPLCLYPRKRYKRF
;
A
#
# COMPACT_ATOMS: atom_id res chain seq x y z
N MET A 1 -15.41 30.61 -15.30
CA MET A 1 -16.25 29.99 -16.34
C MET A 1 -15.88 30.38 -17.78
N ARG A 2 -15.64 31.67 -18.12
CA ARG A 2 -15.32 32.07 -19.50
C ARG A 2 -14.03 31.47 -20.08
N ALA A 3 -13.00 31.19 -19.28
CA ALA A 3 -11.75 30.57 -19.74
C ALA A 3 -11.94 29.07 -20.16
N LEU A 4 -12.79 28.32 -19.48
CA LEU A 4 -13.08 26.91 -19.79
C LEU A 4 -13.90 26.77 -21.09
N GLN A 5 -14.70 27.78 -21.45
CA GLN A 5 -15.46 27.79 -22.70
C GLN A 5 -14.59 27.91 -23.97
N LYS A 6 -13.32 28.33 -23.81
CA LYS A 6 -12.35 28.43 -24.94
C LYS A 6 -11.61 27.13 -25.23
N ILE A 7 -11.66 26.13 -24.33
CA ILE A 7 -10.98 24.85 -24.53
C ILE A 7 -11.81 24.01 -25.51
N LYS A 8 -11.33 23.86 -26.74
CA LYS A 8 -11.97 23.03 -27.77
C LYS A 8 -11.41 21.61 -27.83
N ASN A 9 -10.19 21.38 -27.32
CA ASN A 9 -9.54 20.07 -27.34
C ASN A 9 -9.77 19.29 -26.04
N PRO A 10 -10.40 18.11 -26.08
CA PRO A 10 -10.64 17.26 -24.90
C PRO A 10 -9.36 16.88 -24.15
N GLU A 11 -8.26 16.59 -24.87
CA GLU A 11 -6.99 16.23 -24.24
C GLU A 11 -6.38 17.37 -23.45
N THR A 12 -6.47 18.58 -23.98
CA THR A 12 -6.03 19.79 -23.27
C THR A 12 -6.78 19.96 -21.95
N LEU A 13 -8.11 19.73 -21.94
CA LEU A 13 -8.89 19.78 -20.69
C LEU A 13 -8.44 18.72 -19.70
N VAL A 14 -8.19 17.48 -20.16
CA VAL A 14 -7.70 16.40 -19.28
C VAL A 14 -6.35 16.77 -18.68
N TRP A 15 -5.40 17.26 -19.48
CA TRP A 15 -4.08 17.69 -18.97
C TRP A 15 -4.17 18.83 -17.97
N LEU A 16 -5.00 19.84 -18.24
CA LEU A 16 -5.20 20.95 -17.30
C LEU A 16 -5.85 20.50 -16.00
N GLY A 17 -6.87 19.64 -16.08
CA GLY A 17 -7.54 19.08 -14.89
C GLY A 17 -6.61 18.21 -14.06
N LEU A 18 -5.84 17.33 -14.68
CA LEU A 18 -4.84 16.49 -14.01
C LEU A 18 -3.68 17.32 -13.45
N GLY A 19 -3.24 18.35 -14.15
CA GLY A 19 -2.21 19.28 -13.68
C GLY A 19 -2.66 20.05 -12.44
N LEU A 20 -3.90 20.57 -12.43
CA LEU A 20 -4.48 21.21 -11.25
C LEU A 20 -4.58 20.22 -10.07
N TRP A 21 -5.04 18.99 -10.31
CA TRP A 21 -5.13 17.98 -9.27
C TRP A 21 -3.75 17.60 -8.74
N TRP A 22 -2.73 17.52 -9.62
CA TRP A 22 -1.36 17.29 -9.19
C TRP A 22 -0.84 18.42 -8.28
N ILE A 23 -1.11 19.69 -8.60
CA ILE A 23 -0.74 20.84 -7.75
C ILE A 23 -1.39 20.70 -6.36
N VAL A 24 -2.68 20.35 -6.30
CA VAL A 24 -3.39 20.13 -5.03
C VAL A 24 -2.73 18.98 -4.24
N ASN A 25 -2.39 17.88 -4.90
CA ASN A 25 -1.69 16.75 -4.25
C ASN A 25 -0.29 17.14 -3.76
N LEU A 26 0.43 17.96 -4.52
CA LEU A 26 1.77 18.44 -4.16
C LEU A 26 1.73 19.34 -2.91
N VAL A 27 0.76 20.25 -2.85
CA VAL A 27 0.53 21.09 -1.66
C VAL A 27 0.18 20.19 -0.45
N GLN A 28 -0.75 19.27 -0.61
CA GLN A 28 -1.12 18.33 0.46
C GLN A 28 0.08 17.50 0.93
N ALA A 29 0.91 17.03 -0.01
CA ALA A 29 2.10 16.23 0.28
C ALA A 29 3.13 16.97 1.15
N GLY A 30 3.27 18.28 0.95
CA GLY A 30 4.19 19.11 1.73
C GLY A 30 3.62 19.64 3.04
N CYS A 31 2.26 19.76 3.15
CA CYS A 31 1.59 20.35 4.31
C CYS A 31 1.08 19.33 5.34
N THR A 32 1.22 18.03 5.09
CA THR A 32 0.79 16.98 6.04
C THR A 32 1.98 16.12 6.45
N GLU A 33 2.03 15.76 7.73
CA GLU A 33 3.04 14.84 8.26
C GLU A 33 2.88 13.43 7.69
N LEU A 34 3.92 12.57 7.83
CA LEU A 34 3.90 11.22 7.28
C LEU A 34 2.91 10.32 8.03
N ALA A 35 2.17 9.53 7.27
CA ALA A 35 1.42 8.40 7.81
C ALA A 35 2.38 7.29 8.28
N ASP A 36 1.86 6.33 9.05
CA ASP A 36 2.64 5.26 9.68
C ASP A 36 3.43 4.43 8.66
N ASP A 37 2.78 4.01 7.59
CA ASP A 37 3.42 3.19 6.56
C ASP A 37 4.44 3.97 5.73
N GLU A 38 4.23 5.27 5.50
CA GLU A 38 5.17 6.11 4.75
C GLU A 38 6.52 6.24 5.46
N ALA A 39 6.50 6.52 6.76
CA ALA A 39 7.72 6.59 7.56
C ALA A 39 8.46 5.25 7.58
N TYR A 40 7.71 4.14 7.65
CA TYR A 40 8.29 2.81 7.62
C TYR A 40 8.92 2.48 6.26
N TYR A 41 8.28 2.83 5.15
CA TYR A 41 8.87 2.60 3.81
C TYR A 41 10.00 3.59 3.50
N HIS A 42 9.98 4.79 4.10
CA HIS A 42 11.12 5.72 3.99
C HIS A 42 12.41 5.14 4.59
N MET A 43 12.30 4.35 5.66
CA MET A 43 13.46 3.63 6.20
C MET A 43 14.12 2.70 5.17
N PHE A 44 13.35 2.12 4.24
CA PHE A 44 13.88 1.28 3.14
C PHE A 44 14.66 2.12 2.13
N ALA A 45 14.24 3.37 1.89
CA ALA A 45 14.90 4.28 0.95
C ALA A 45 16.33 4.63 1.37
N GLY A 46 16.65 4.56 2.65
CA GLY A 46 18.00 4.77 3.16
C GLY A 46 18.99 3.64 2.81
N ARG A 47 18.50 2.45 2.43
CA ARG A 47 19.30 1.29 2.03
C ARG A 47 18.58 0.51 0.95
N LEU A 48 18.81 0.89 -0.32
CA LEU A 48 18.18 0.22 -1.45
C LEU A 48 18.58 -1.25 -1.53
N ALA A 49 17.58 -2.10 -1.65
CA ALA A 49 17.70 -3.55 -1.84
C ALA A 49 16.68 -4.02 -2.89
N TRP A 50 16.86 -5.22 -3.41
CA TRP A 50 15.95 -5.81 -4.39
C TRP A 50 14.64 -6.34 -3.79
N GLY A 51 14.46 -6.21 -2.47
CA GLY A 51 13.23 -6.55 -1.76
C GLY A 51 13.31 -6.15 -0.29
N TYR A 52 12.17 -6.16 0.38
CA TYR A 52 12.02 -5.83 1.79
C TYR A 52 11.04 -6.80 2.43
N PHE A 53 10.93 -6.79 3.76
CA PHE A 53 10.07 -7.72 4.50
C PHE A 53 8.62 -7.75 3.95
N ASP A 54 8.02 -6.59 3.73
CA ASP A 54 6.60 -6.47 3.36
C ASP A 54 6.37 -6.34 1.86
N HIS A 55 7.31 -5.71 1.13
CA HIS A 55 7.06 -5.23 -0.23
C HIS A 55 8.28 -5.35 -1.14
N PRO A 56 8.04 -5.43 -2.47
CA PRO A 56 9.05 -5.25 -3.50
C PRO A 56 9.65 -3.84 -3.48
N PRO A 57 10.75 -3.57 -4.23
CA PRO A 57 11.61 -2.41 -4.03
C PRO A 57 11.11 -1.07 -4.60
N MET A 58 10.07 -1.04 -5.45
CA MET A 58 9.73 0.17 -6.22
C MET A 58 9.40 1.38 -5.34
N THR A 59 8.71 1.16 -4.22
CA THR A 59 8.36 2.23 -3.28
C THR A 59 9.61 2.86 -2.66
N ALA A 60 10.54 2.06 -2.21
CA ALA A 60 11.80 2.53 -1.65
C ALA A 60 12.64 3.29 -2.70
N LEU A 61 12.68 2.81 -3.93
CA LEU A 61 13.38 3.48 -5.04
C LEU A 61 12.80 4.87 -5.31
N LEU A 62 11.47 5.00 -5.40
CA LEU A 62 10.83 6.28 -5.65
C LEU A 62 11.05 7.28 -4.50
N MET A 63 10.99 6.82 -3.25
CA MET A 63 11.32 7.65 -2.09
C MET A 63 12.78 8.08 -2.08
N HIS A 64 13.70 7.16 -2.40
CA HIS A 64 15.13 7.47 -2.50
C HIS A 64 15.41 8.54 -3.55
N LEU A 65 14.81 8.38 -4.74
CA LEU A 65 14.92 9.36 -5.82
C LEU A 65 14.35 10.73 -5.45
N GLY A 66 13.32 10.79 -4.59
CA GLY A 66 12.73 12.04 -4.11
C GLY A 66 13.51 12.68 -2.95
N GLY A 67 14.43 11.96 -2.33
CA GLY A 67 15.14 12.39 -1.13
C GLY A 67 15.90 13.72 -1.26
N PHE A 68 16.27 14.14 -2.48
CA PHE A 68 16.94 15.43 -2.73
C PHE A 68 16.08 16.65 -2.36
N LEU A 69 14.74 16.51 -2.27
CA LEU A 69 13.85 17.58 -1.84
C LEU A 69 13.73 17.68 -0.31
N GLY A 70 14.11 16.63 0.43
CA GLY A 70 14.00 16.58 1.88
C GLY A 70 12.57 16.55 2.40
N GLY A 71 12.40 16.26 3.69
CA GLY A 71 11.12 16.25 4.39
C GLY A 71 10.03 15.39 3.75
N GLU A 72 8.78 15.69 4.09
CA GLU A 72 7.60 14.98 3.61
C GLU A 72 7.44 15.07 2.09
N ILE A 73 7.79 16.22 1.51
CA ILE A 73 7.71 16.42 0.06
C ILE A 73 8.69 15.50 -0.67
N GLY A 74 9.90 15.31 -0.14
CA GLY A 74 10.89 14.40 -0.72
C GLY A 74 10.39 12.95 -0.75
N VAL A 75 9.73 12.50 0.31
CA VAL A 75 9.13 11.17 0.39
C VAL A 75 8.04 10.97 -0.67
N ARG A 76 7.22 12.00 -0.93
CA ARG A 76 5.95 11.89 -1.69
C ARG A 76 6.03 12.39 -3.14
N PHE A 77 7.03 13.17 -3.50
CA PHE A 77 7.08 13.89 -4.79
C PHE A 77 6.77 12.98 -5.98
N PHE A 78 7.51 11.89 -6.14
CA PHE A 78 7.29 11.00 -7.27
C PHE A 78 5.91 10.33 -7.23
N PHE A 79 5.36 10.03 -6.06
CA PHE A 79 4.02 9.45 -5.94
C PHE A 79 2.94 10.41 -6.43
N THR A 80 3.09 11.73 -6.15
CA THR A 80 2.17 12.73 -6.69
C THR A 80 2.23 12.81 -8.22
N VAL A 81 3.42 12.62 -8.81
CA VAL A 81 3.63 12.65 -10.27
C VAL A 81 3.02 11.43 -10.97
N LEU A 82 3.01 10.26 -10.31
CA LEU A 82 2.45 9.05 -10.91
C LEU A 82 0.96 9.18 -11.23
N GLN A 83 0.18 9.88 -10.40
CA GLN A 83 -1.26 9.96 -10.55
C GLN A 83 -1.72 10.58 -11.88
N PRO A 84 -1.28 11.78 -12.28
CA PRO A 84 -1.67 12.32 -13.57
C PRO A 84 -1.25 11.44 -14.75
N ILE A 85 -0.10 10.75 -14.64
CA ILE A 85 0.40 9.86 -15.70
C ILE A 85 -0.53 8.66 -15.88
N TYR A 86 -0.85 7.93 -14.81
CA TYR A 86 -1.71 6.76 -14.94
C TYR A 86 -3.16 7.11 -15.27
N LEU A 87 -3.69 8.23 -14.79
CA LEU A 87 -5.04 8.69 -15.17
C LEU A 87 -5.10 9.15 -16.63
N PHE A 88 -4.06 9.84 -17.12
CA PHE A 88 -4.00 10.15 -18.54
C PHE A 88 -3.88 8.89 -19.41
N ALA A 89 -3.09 7.91 -18.99
CA ALA A 89 -3.03 6.63 -19.68
C ALA A 89 -4.40 5.93 -19.70
N LEU A 90 -5.12 5.91 -18.57
CA LEU A 90 -6.49 5.39 -18.51
C LEU A 90 -7.43 6.13 -19.48
N TRP A 91 -7.39 7.46 -19.50
CA TRP A 91 -8.16 8.25 -20.45
C TRP A 91 -7.89 7.82 -21.90
N ARG A 92 -6.62 7.67 -22.29
CA ARG A 92 -6.21 7.23 -23.63
C ARG A 92 -6.66 5.81 -23.97
N ILE A 93 -6.81 4.95 -22.97
CA ILE A 93 -7.31 3.58 -23.12
C ILE A 93 -8.81 3.56 -23.37
N ILE A 94 -9.58 4.32 -22.55
CA ILE A 94 -11.06 4.19 -22.51
C ILE A 94 -11.80 5.16 -23.42
N ARG A 95 -11.17 6.28 -23.80
CA ARG A 95 -11.83 7.29 -24.63
C ARG A 95 -12.33 6.71 -25.97
N PRO A 96 -13.51 7.11 -26.42
CA PRO A 96 -14.00 6.75 -27.75
C PRO A 96 -13.21 7.48 -28.87
N ARG A 97 -13.40 7.07 -30.10
CA ARG A 97 -12.76 7.73 -31.26
C ARG A 97 -13.18 9.20 -31.37
N GLU A 98 -14.49 9.43 -31.30
CA GLU A 98 -15.07 10.78 -31.24
C GLU A 98 -15.28 11.16 -29.78
N THR A 99 -14.45 12.06 -29.30
CA THR A 99 -14.42 12.51 -27.90
C THR A 99 -14.71 13.99 -27.83
N THR A 100 -15.59 14.38 -26.94
CA THR A 100 -15.95 15.79 -26.70
C THR A 100 -15.29 16.33 -25.44
N VAL A 101 -15.27 17.64 -25.29
CA VAL A 101 -14.84 18.33 -24.05
C VAL A 101 -15.74 17.92 -22.86
N ARG A 102 -17.02 17.63 -23.12
CA ARG A 102 -17.95 17.10 -22.09
C ARG A 102 -17.54 15.71 -21.61
N ASP A 103 -17.05 14.85 -22.50
CA ASP A 103 -16.54 13.53 -22.13
C ASP A 103 -15.28 13.64 -21.27
N ALA A 104 -14.38 14.56 -21.61
CA ALA A 104 -13.17 14.85 -20.84
C ALA A 104 -13.53 15.34 -19.42
N GLY A 105 -14.48 16.27 -19.31
CA GLY A 105 -14.96 16.77 -18.02
C GLY A 105 -15.63 15.66 -17.19
N LEU A 106 -16.47 14.82 -17.81
CA LEU A 106 -17.11 13.70 -17.13
C LEU A 106 -16.07 12.69 -16.59
N PHE A 107 -15.07 12.34 -17.41
CA PHE A 107 -13.96 11.47 -16.98
C PHE A 107 -13.24 12.03 -15.76
N LEU A 108 -12.82 13.30 -15.82
CA LEU A 108 -12.12 13.96 -14.72
C LEU A 108 -12.96 13.97 -13.43
N LEU A 109 -14.24 14.29 -13.54
CA LEU A 109 -15.13 14.35 -12.38
C LEU A 109 -15.37 12.96 -11.77
N ILE A 110 -15.61 11.93 -12.60
CA ILE A 110 -15.75 10.55 -12.11
C ILE A 110 -14.46 10.10 -11.40
N ALA A 111 -13.29 10.34 -12.01
CA ALA A 111 -12.02 9.98 -11.41
C ALA A 111 -11.78 10.74 -10.09
N ALA A 112 -12.02 12.05 -10.07
CA ALA A 112 -11.85 12.88 -8.88
C ALA A 112 -12.87 12.57 -7.77
N ALA A 113 -14.03 12.02 -8.10
CA ALA A 113 -15.04 11.58 -7.14
C ALA A 113 -14.77 10.17 -6.56
N MET A 114 -13.63 9.53 -6.87
CA MET A 114 -13.18 8.31 -6.22
C MET A 114 -12.34 8.65 -4.97
N PRO A 115 -12.86 8.49 -3.74
CA PRO A 115 -12.13 8.86 -2.52
C PRO A 115 -10.76 8.19 -2.39
N ILE A 116 -10.65 6.94 -2.84
CA ILE A 116 -9.37 6.21 -2.83
C ILE A 116 -8.28 6.93 -3.65
N LEU A 117 -8.62 7.53 -4.80
CA LEU A 117 -7.65 8.26 -5.62
C LEU A 117 -7.28 9.61 -5.01
N GLN A 118 -8.14 10.19 -4.17
CA GLN A 118 -7.85 11.43 -3.48
C GLN A 118 -6.80 11.26 -2.39
N LEU A 119 -6.82 10.12 -1.69
CA LEU A 119 -5.85 9.80 -0.65
C LEU A 119 -4.54 9.25 -1.26
N TYR A 120 -4.65 8.25 -2.12
CA TYR A 120 -3.51 7.56 -2.72
C TYR A 120 -2.86 8.34 -3.88
N GLY A 121 -3.34 9.55 -4.18
CA GLY A 121 -2.72 10.47 -5.11
C GLY A 121 -1.54 11.26 -4.53
N PHE A 122 -1.38 11.30 -3.20
CA PHE A 122 -0.25 12.00 -2.57
C PHE A 122 0.50 11.16 -1.51
N ILE A 123 -0.11 10.10 -0.96
CA ILE A 123 0.55 9.22 0.01
C ILE A 123 1.55 8.30 -0.70
N ALA A 124 2.74 8.18 -0.11
CA ALA A 124 3.84 7.39 -0.64
C ALA A 124 3.78 5.94 -0.15
N VAL A 125 3.03 5.12 -0.87
CA VAL A 125 2.83 3.67 -0.57
C VAL A 125 2.92 2.84 -1.86
N PRO A 126 3.08 1.52 -1.76
CA PRO A 126 3.24 0.62 -2.93
C PRO A 126 2.10 0.69 -3.96
N ASP A 127 0.97 1.24 -3.56
CA ASP A 127 -0.21 1.38 -4.41
C ASP A 127 -0.03 2.40 -5.55
N GLY A 128 0.75 3.47 -5.32
CA GLY A 128 1.08 4.46 -6.35
C GLY A 128 1.76 3.83 -7.58
N PRO A 129 2.93 3.21 -7.44
CA PRO A 129 3.59 2.52 -8.56
C PRO A 129 2.78 1.33 -9.10
N LEU A 130 2.01 0.60 -8.27
CA LEU A 130 1.10 -0.44 -8.74
C LEU A 130 0.09 0.12 -9.75
N MET A 131 -0.51 1.29 -9.48
CA MET A 131 -1.45 1.94 -10.39
C MET A 131 -0.79 2.39 -11.68
N LEU A 132 0.42 2.95 -11.62
CA LEU A 132 1.17 3.31 -12.83
C LEU A 132 1.38 2.09 -13.73
N PHE A 133 1.95 1.02 -13.17
CA PHE A 133 2.25 -0.17 -13.97
C PHE A 133 1.01 -0.95 -14.38
N THR A 134 -0.11 -0.84 -13.64
CA THR A 134 -1.42 -1.33 -14.11
C THR A 134 -1.89 -0.58 -15.35
N ALA A 135 -1.78 0.75 -15.38
CA ALA A 135 -2.13 1.55 -16.55
C ALA A 135 -1.23 1.26 -17.75
N LEU A 136 0.09 1.17 -17.52
CA LEU A 136 1.06 0.83 -18.56
C LEU A 136 0.85 -0.59 -19.10
N PHE A 137 0.53 -1.54 -18.24
CA PHE A 137 0.19 -2.91 -18.65
C PHE A 137 -1.08 -2.94 -19.49
N LEU A 138 -2.15 -2.26 -19.09
CA LEU A 138 -3.39 -2.19 -19.86
C LEU A 138 -3.20 -1.50 -21.21
N TRP A 139 -2.36 -0.46 -21.26
CA TRP A 139 -1.98 0.19 -22.53
C TRP A 139 -1.19 -0.77 -23.42
N SER A 140 -0.19 -1.42 -22.85
CA SER A 140 0.63 -2.42 -23.56
C SER A 140 -0.22 -3.60 -24.05
N TYR A 141 -1.17 -4.05 -23.23
CA TYR A 141 -2.12 -5.11 -23.58
C TYR A 141 -3.03 -4.68 -24.74
N LYS A 142 -3.58 -3.45 -24.70
CA LYS A 142 -4.33 -2.88 -25.83
C LYS A 142 -3.49 -2.89 -27.11
N TYR A 143 -2.27 -2.36 -27.03
CA TYR A 143 -1.35 -2.32 -28.16
C TYR A 143 -0.99 -3.72 -28.67
N PHE A 144 -0.77 -4.68 -27.78
CA PHE A 144 -0.48 -6.09 -28.12
C PHE A 144 -1.65 -6.78 -28.82
N THR A 145 -2.89 -6.50 -28.43
CA THR A 145 -4.08 -7.08 -29.07
C THR A 145 -4.36 -6.46 -30.45
N GLU A 146 -3.92 -5.23 -30.68
CA GLU A 146 -4.02 -4.54 -31.97
C GLU A 146 -2.83 -4.83 -32.89
N ARG A 147 -1.61 -4.97 -32.34
CA ARG A 147 -0.36 -5.15 -33.06
C ARG A 147 0.55 -6.13 -32.34
N SER A 148 0.39 -7.41 -32.57
CA SER A 148 1.21 -8.46 -31.94
C SER A 148 2.64 -8.50 -32.54
N ASN A 149 3.45 -7.48 -32.24
CA ASN A 149 4.85 -7.34 -32.64
C ASN A 149 5.81 -7.43 -31.44
N TRP A 150 7.13 -7.47 -31.70
CA TRP A 150 8.14 -7.58 -30.64
C TRP A 150 8.22 -6.34 -29.72
N LEU A 151 7.86 -5.16 -30.21
CA LEU A 151 7.75 -3.96 -29.38
C LEU A 151 6.63 -4.09 -28.36
N ALA A 152 5.49 -4.69 -28.75
CA ALA A 152 4.41 -5.00 -27.83
C ALA A 152 4.81 -6.03 -26.77
N VAL A 153 5.64 -7.03 -27.15
CA VAL A 153 6.26 -7.99 -26.21
C VAL A 153 7.09 -7.25 -25.16
N LEU A 154 7.97 -6.35 -25.60
CA LEU A 154 8.80 -5.55 -24.69
C LEU A 154 7.95 -4.71 -23.73
N PHE A 155 6.94 -4.01 -24.23
CA PHE A 155 6.06 -3.18 -23.39
C PHE A 155 5.30 -4.00 -22.34
N ILE A 156 4.76 -5.16 -22.71
CA ILE A 156 4.13 -6.07 -21.74
C ILE A 156 5.17 -6.55 -20.72
N ALA A 157 6.34 -6.97 -21.15
CA ALA A 157 7.37 -7.49 -20.25
C ALA A 157 7.80 -6.44 -19.21
N VAL A 158 8.09 -5.21 -19.65
CA VAL A 158 8.50 -4.12 -18.75
C VAL A 158 7.37 -3.74 -17.79
N SER A 159 6.12 -3.67 -18.28
CA SER A 159 5.00 -3.34 -17.39
C SER A 159 4.68 -4.46 -16.40
N LEU A 160 4.80 -5.73 -16.77
CA LEU A 160 4.68 -6.87 -15.85
C LEU A 160 5.78 -6.88 -14.79
N ALA A 161 7.02 -6.64 -15.19
CA ALA A 161 8.14 -6.50 -14.25
C ALA A 161 7.90 -5.34 -13.29
N GLY A 162 7.41 -4.20 -13.78
CA GLY A 162 7.02 -3.06 -12.96
C GLY A 162 5.90 -3.37 -11.97
N LEU A 163 4.89 -4.13 -12.36
CA LEU A 163 3.85 -4.63 -11.45
C LEU A 163 4.45 -5.49 -10.33
N ALA A 164 5.34 -6.44 -10.69
CA ALA A 164 5.99 -7.33 -9.73
C ALA A 164 6.90 -6.55 -8.75
N TYR A 165 7.61 -5.55 -9.23
CA TYR A 165 8.44 -4.68 -8.40
C TYR A 165 7.65 -3.69 -7.53
N SER A 166 6.37 -3.44 -7.84
CA SER A 166 5.51 -2.51 -7.10
C SER A 166 4.81 -3.19 -5.93
N LYS A 167 4.04 -4.24 -6.19
CA LYS A 167 3.23 -4.93 -5.17
C LYS A 167 2.81 -6.31 -5.67
N TYR A 168 2.78 -7.31 -4.78
CA TYR A 168 2.39 -8.68 -5.14
C TYR A 168 0.97 -8.77 -5.72
N HIS A 169 0.06 -7.85 -5.36
CA HIS A 169 -1.27 -7.75 -5.96
C HIS A 169 -1.25 -7.47 -7.47
N GLY A 170 -0.12 -7.02 -8.04
CA GLY A 170 0.08 -6.90 -9.48
C GLY A 170 -0.14 -8.21 -10.25
N ALA A 171 0.08 -9.36 -9.61
CA ALA A 171 -0.20 -10.67 -10.19
C ALA A 171 -1.71 -10.86 -10.50
N LEU A 172 -2.61 -10.27 -9.70
CA LEU A 172 -4.05 -10.33 -9.93
C LEU A 172 -4.46 -9.53 -11.18
N VAL A 173 -3.75 -8.42 -11.49
CA VAL A 173 -3.98 -7.66 -12.72
C VAL A 173 -3.73 -8.53 -13.96
N LEU A 174 -2.61 -9.25 -13.96
CA LEU A 174 -2.30 -10.21 -15.03
C LEU A 174 -3.34 -11.33 -15.07
N LEU A 175 -3.64 -11.95 -13.93
CA LEU A 175 -4.59 -13.06 -13.82
C LEU A 175 -5.95 -12.68 -14.41
N PHE A 176 -6.55 -11.58 -13.98
CA PHE A 176 -7.87 -11.15 -14.46
C PHE A 176 -7.86 -10.68 -15.92
N THR A 177 -6.73 -10.16 -16.41
CA THR A 177 -6.56 -9.88 -17.84
C THR A 177 -6.55 -11.17 -18.66
N VAL A 178 -5.82 -12.19 -18.23
CA VAL A 178 -5.79 -13.50 -18.90
C VAL A 178 -7.17 -14.17 -18.86
N LEU A 179 -7.84 -14.16 -17.71
CA LEU A 179 -9.20 -14.69 -17.56
C LEU A 179 -10.21 -13.98 -18.49
N SER A 180 -10.03 -12.67 -18.73
CA SER A 180 -10.87 -11.91 -19.66
C SER A 180 -10.65 -12.28 -21.14
N ASN A 181 -9.51 -12.90 -21.46
CA ASN A 181 -9.12 -13.25 -22.83
C ASN A 181 -8.18 -14.46 -22.86
N LEU A 182 -8.73 -15.65 -22.71
CA LEU A 182 -7.97 -16.91 -22.75
C LEU A 182 -7.23 -17.17 -24.07
N ARG A 183 -7.55 -16.42 -25.16
CA ARG A 183 -6.81 -16.51 -26.42
C ARG A 183 -5.34 -16.09 -26.28
N LEU A 184 -5.00 -15.30 -25.25
CA LEU A 184 -3.61 -14.97 -24.92
C LEU A 184 -2.75 -16.23 -24.72
N LEU A 185 -3.31 -17.27 -24.10
CA LEU A 185 -2.63 -18.54 -23.85
C LEU A 185 -2.31 -19.34 -25.11
N LYS A 186 -2.84 -18.92 -26.28
CA LYS A 186 -2.51 -19.52 -27.57
C LYS A 186 -1.45 -18.70 -28.34
N ASN A 187 -1.02 -17.56 -27.81
CA ASN A 187 -0.08 -16.66 -28.49
C ASN A 187 1.36 -16.85 -27.95
N PRO A 188 2.30 -17.37 -28.76
CA PRO A 188 3.68 -17.59 -28.30
C PRO A 188 4.39 -16.30 -27.89
N LYS A 189 4.07 -15.16 -28.50
CA LYS A 189 4.63 -13.86 -28.12
C LYS A 189 4.19 -13.42 -26.72
N PHE A 190 3.04 -13.86 -26.24
CA PHE A 190 2.62 -13.61 -24.86
C PHE A 190 3.51 -14.36 -23.87
N TYR A 191 3.87 -15.62 -24.17
CA TYR A 191 4.83 -16.36 -23.34
C TYR A 191 6.22 -15.75 -23.38
N ALA A 192 6.67 -15.26 -24.55
CA ALA A 192 7.93 -14.52 -24.65
C ALA A 192 7.93 -13.26 -23.76
N ALA A 193 6.81 -12.54 -23.71
CA ALA A 193 6.67 -11.39 -22.82
C ALA A 193 6.71 -11.78 -21.32
N CYS A 194 6.03 -12.85 -20.95
CA CYS A 194 6.07 -13.38 -19.59
C CYS A 194 7.46 -13.86 -19.19
N LEU A 195 8.16 -14.56 -20.09
CA LEU A 195 9.54 -15.01 -19.86
C LEU A 195 10.48 -13.81 -19.68
N LEU A 196 10.39 -12.82 -20.56
CA LEU A 196 11.21 -11.61 -20.44
C LEU A 196 10.91 -10.84 -19.14
N ALA A 197 9.63 -10.75 -18.73
CA ALA A 197 9.25 -10.17 -17.44
C ALA A 197 9.87 -10.95 -16.27
N ALA A 198 9.81 -12.29 -16.31
CA ALA A 198 10.41 -13.14 -15.29
C ALA A 198 11.94 -12.93 -15.20
N LEU A 199 12.62 -12.81 -16.35
CA LEU A 199 14.06 -12.50 -16.38
C LEU A 199 14.36 -11.12 -15.76
N LEU A 200 13.54 -10.11 -16.03
CA LEU A 200 13.69 -8.79 -15.44
C LEU A 200 13.48 -8.79 -13.91
N VAL A 201 12.72 -9.74 -13.38
CA VAL A 201 12.39 -9.84 -11.93
C VAL A 201 13.38 -10.77 -11.18
N ILE A 202 14.33 -11.41 -11.87
CA ILE A 202 15.35 -12.28 -11.25
C ILE A 202 16.02 -11.64 -10.01
N PRO A 203 16.46 -10.36 -10.02
CA PRO A 203 17.10 -9.76 -8.85
C PRO A 203 16.20 -9.80 -7.59
N HIS A 204 14.90 -9.56 -7.75
CA HIS A 204 13.95 -9.67 -6.63
C HIS A 204 13.74 -11.12 -6.18
N LEU A 205 13.62 -12.05 -7.13
CA LEU A 205 13.48 -13.48 -6.81
C LEU A 205 14.72 -14.02 -6.09
N TRP A 206 15.91 -13.60 -6.53
CA TRP A 206 17.17 -13.93 -5.84
C TRP A 206 17.20 -13.36 -4.42
N TRP A 207 16.76 -12.12 -4.24
CA TRP A 207 16.67 -11.51 -2.91
C TRP A 207 15.69 -12.30 -2.01
N GLN A 208 14.52 -12.68 -2.52
CA GLN A 208 13.56 -13.51 -1.78
C GLN A 208 14.17 -14.85 -1.37
N TYR A 209 14.88 -15.52 -2.30
CA TYR A 209 15.56 -16.78 -2.02
C TYR A 209 16.61 -16.62 -0.91
N ALA A 210 17.45 -15.59 -1.00
CA ALA A 210 18.50 -15.31 -0.02
C ALA A 210 17.96 -14.93 1.37
N HIS A 211 16.67 -14.53 1.46
CA HIS A 211 15.99 -14.18 2.72
C HIS A 211 14.86 -15.16 3.05
N ASP A 212 14.99 -16.44 2.69
CA ASP A 212 14.06 -17.52 3.03
C ASP A 212 12.61 -17.25 2.61
N TRP A 213 12.38 -16.53 1.51
CA TRP A 213 11.06 -16.16 0.99
C TRP A 213 10.20 -15.40 2.02
N VAL A 214 10.81 -14.60 2.86
CA VAL A 214 10.18 -13.96 4.02
C VAL A 214 8.91 -13.20 3.68
N SER A 215 8.92 -12.40 2.60
CA SER A 215 7.74 -11.63 2.18
C SER A 215 6.61 -12.54 1.72
N LEU A 216 6.93 -13.57 0.94
CA LEU A 216 5.93 -14.50 0.42
C LEU A 216 5.29 -15.32 1.55
N ARG A 217 6.11 -15.84 2.48
CA ARG A 217 5.62 -16.55 3.67
C ARG A 217 4.71 -15.66 4.52
N TYR A 218 5.09 -14.39 4.72
CA TYR A 218 4.28 -13.45 5.46
C TYR A 218 2.91 -13.23 4.82
N HIS A 219 2.86 -13.04 3.49
CA HIS A 219 1.59 -12.79 2.79
C HIS A 219 0.71 -14.03 2.65
N LEU A 220 1.29 -15.23 2.54
CA LEU A 220 0.53 -16.47 2.35
C LEU A 220 0.08 -17.11 3.66
N ALA A 221 0.89 -17.06 4.71
CA ALA A 221 0.63 -17.77 5.97
C ALA A 221 0.50 -16.84 7.19
N GLY A 222 1.22 -15.72 7.22
CA GLY A 222 1.32 -14.86 8.40
C GLY A 222 0.10 -13.97 8.68
N ARG A 223 -0.88 -13.94 7.80
CA ARG A 223 -2.08 -13.09 7.90
C ARG A 223 -3.38 -13.84 8.19
N ASN A 224 -3.35 -15.16 8.24
CA ASN A 224 -4.54 -15.97 8.52
C ASN A 224 -5.00 -15.74 9.96
N ARG A 225 -6.29 -15.45 10.11
CA ARG A 225 -7.00 -15.30 11.39
C ARG A 225 -8.24 -16.18 11.36
N ASP A 226 -8.81 -16.46 12.50
CA ASP A 226 -10.11 -17.09 12.60
C ASP A 226 -11.16 -16.17 11.94
N PHE A 227 -12.16 -16.81 11.32
CA PHE A 227 -13.22 -16.07 10.62
C PHE A 227 -14.07 -15.28 11.61
N GLU A 228 -14.23 -13.99 11.30
CA GLU A 228 -15.15 -13.09 11.99
C GLU A 228 -16.07 -12.44 10.94
N PHE A 229 -17.38 -12.50 11.14
CA PHE A 229 -18.35 -11.87 10.22
C PHE A 229 -18.13 -10.35 10.10
N GLY A 230 -17.53 -9.74 11.12
CA GLY A 230 -17.11 -8.34 11.12
C GLY A 230 -16.21 -7.99 9.95
N PHE A 231 -15.31 -8.88 9.51
CA PHE A 231 -14.42 -8.64 8.36
C PHE A 231 -15.20 -8.46 7.05
N VAL A 232 -16.29 -9.23 6.86
CA VAL A 232 -17.16 -9.11 5.67
C VAL A 232 -17.91 -7.77 5.69
N THR A 233 -18.49 -7.43 6.84
CA THR A 233 -19.25 -6.17 6.98
C THR A 233 -18.36 -4.95 6.78
N GLU A 234 -17.19 -4.95 7.42
CA GLU A 234 -16.22 -3.87 7.29
C GLU A 234 -15.71 -3.73 5.85
N TYR A 235 -15.44 -4.85 5.19
CA TYR A 235 -15.05 -4.88 3.78
C TYR A 235 -16.10 -4.23 2.88
N LEU A 236 -17.38 -4.61 3.03
CA LEU A 236 -18.48 -4.04 2.24
C LEU A 236 -18.65 -2.54 2.50
N LEU A 237 -18.58 -2.10 3.75
CA LEU A 237 -18.63 -0.68 4.08
C LEU A 237 -17.45 0.09 3.46
N ASN A 238 -16.26 -0.49 3.53
CA ASN A 238 -15.06 0.09 2.93
C ASN A 238 -15.19 0.21 1.41
N LEU A 239 -15.74 -0.79 0.71
CA LEU A 239 -15.99 -0.72 -0.74
C LEU A 239 -16.83 0.50 -1.11
N PHE A 240 -17.94 0.73 -0.40
CA PHE A 240 -18.78 1.91 -0.63
C PHE A 240 -18.02 3.20 -0.34
N ALA A 241 -17.24 3.25 0.73
CA ALA A 241 -16.48 4.44 1.11
C ALA A 241 -15.40 4.79 0.07
N ILE A 242 -14.61 3.81 -0.40
CA ILE A 242 -13.46 4.07 -1.29
C ILE A 242 -13.86 4.32 -2.74
N PHE A 243 -14.98 3.73 -3.22
CA PHE A 243 -15.45 3.85 -4.60
C PHE A 243 -16.66 4.79 -4.76
N ASN A 244 -16.96 5.58 -3.76
CA ASN A 244 -18.10 6.49 -3.70
C ASN A 244 -19.46 5.78 -3.55
N PRO A 245 -20.12 5.91 -2.39
CA PRO A 245 -21.35 5.16 -2.06
C PRO A 245 -22.50 5.42 -3.06
N PHE A 246 -22.56 6.62 -3.64
CA PHE A 246 -23.61 7.00 -4.58
C PHE A 246 -23.31 6.56 -6.02
N LEU A 247 -22.04 6.44 -6.39
CA LEU A 247 -21.65 5.94 -7.72
C LEU A 247 -21.53 4.41 -7.76
N PHE A 248 -21.33 3.75 -6.63
CA PHE A 248 -21.16 2.30 -6.57
C PHE A 248 -22.40 1.52 -7.09
N PRO A 249 -23.66 1.87 -6.76
CA PRO A 249 -24.82 1.24 -7.38
C PRO A 249 -24.88 1.46 -8.90
N VAL A 250 -24.47 2.64 -9.38
CA VAL A 250 -24.39 2.92 -10.83
C VAL A 250 -23.33 2.06 -11.49
N PHE A 251 -22.20 1.83 -10.82
CA PHE A 251 -21.18 0.91 -11.28
C PHE A 251 -21.70 -0.52 -11.42
N ILE A 252 -22.44 -1.04 -10.43
CA ILE A 252 -23.04 -2.37 -10.50
C ILE A 252 -23.98 -2.48 -11.71
N ALA A 253 -24.84 -1.47 -11.92
CA ALA A 253 -25.73 -1.41 -13.08
C ALA A 253 -24.95 -1.32 -14.40
N ALA A 254 -23.87 -0.54 -14.43
CA ALA A 254 -22.97 -0.43 -15.58
C ALA A 254 -22.29 -1.75 -15.90
N TRP A 255 -21.77 -2.43 -14.89
CA TRP A 255 -21.10 -3.72 -15.02
C TRP A 255 -22.06 -4.80 -15.56
N TRP A 256 -23.28 -4.87 -15.00
CA TRP A 256 -24.30 -5.83 -15.44
C TRP A 256 -24.75 -5.62 -16.90
N LYS A 257 -24.88 -4.36 -17.31
CA LYS A 257 -25.30 -3.99 -18.68
C LYS A 257 -24.14 -3.85 -19.67
N ASN A 258 -22.90 -4.09 -19.19
CA ASN A 258 -21.72 -3.93 -20.03
C ASN A 258 -21.65 -4.98 -21.14
N ARG A 259 -21.48 -4.49 -22.36
CA ARG A 259 -21.21 -5.32 -23.54
C ARG A 259 -19.83 -4.96 -24.08
N ALA A 260 -18.79 -5.31 -23.30
CA ALA A 260 -17.41 -5.02 -23.66
C ALA A 260 -17.01 -5.70 -24.97
N VAL A 261 -16.78 -4.91 -26.01
CA VAL A 261 -16.40 -5.40 -27.34
C VAL A 261 -14.88 -5.54 -27.44
N ARG A 262 -14.13 -4.48 -27.05
CA ARG A 262 -12.67 -4.50 -27.14
C ARG A 262 -12.07 -5.39 -26.07
N PRO A 263 -10.95 -6.11 -26.37
CA PRO A 263 -10.28 -6.94 -25.35
C PRO A 263 -9.89 -6.18 -24.09
N VAL A 264 -9.47 -4.92 -24.22
CA VAL A 264 -9.08 -4.08 -23.06
C VAL A 264 -10.28 -3.70 -22.19
N ASP A 265 -11.48 -3.50 -22.76
CA ASP A 265 -12.69 -3.20 -21.97
C ASP A 265 -13.13 -4.43 -21.16
N ARG A 266 -12.98 -5.64 -21.75
CA ARG A 266 -13.20 -6.90 -21.01
C ARG A 266 -12.19 -7.06 -19.86
N ALA A 267 -10.93 -6.73 -20.12
CA ALA A 267 -9.90 -6.78 -19.08
C ALA A 267 -10.21 -5.81 -17.91
N LEU A 268 -10.57 -4.56 -18.23
CA LEU A 268 -10.97 -3.57 -17.22
C LEU A 268 -12.18 -4.03 -16.39
N SER A 269 -13.19 -4.59 -17.06
CA SER A 269 -14.39 -5.13 -16.39
C SER A 269 -14.06 -6.34 -15.51
N CYS A 270 -13.20 -7.25 -16.00
CA CYS A 270 -12.77 -8.43 -15.27
C CYS A 270 -11.85 -8.08 -14.08
N ILE A 271 -10.96 -7.09 -14.23
CA ILE A 271 -10.13 -6.58 -13.13
C ILE A 271 -11.02 -5.99 -12.04
N ALA A 272 -11.99 -5.13 -12.38
CA ALA A 272 -12.89 -4.53 -11.39
C ALA A 272 -13.64 -5.60 -10.58
N ALA A 273 -14.32 -6.52 -11.27
CA ALA A 273 -15.06 -7.60 -10.61
C ALA A 273 -14.13 -8.58 -9.89
N GLY A 274 -13.02 -8.94 -10.52
CA GLY A 274 -12.07 -9.92 -10.02
C GLY A 274 -11.41 -9.48 -8.71
N PHE A 275 -10.98 -8.23 -8.61
CA PHE A 275 -10.43 -7.69 -7.35
C PHE A 275 -11.49 -7.70 -6.25
N ILE A 276 -12.70 -7.18 -6.51
CA ILE A 276 -13.79 -7.15 -5.53
C ILE A 276 -14.12 -8.58 -5.04
N LEU A 277 -14.30 -9.52 -5.94
CA LEU A 277 -14.65 -10.91 -5.57
C LEU A 277 -13.50 -11.65 -4.87
N PHE A 278 -12.26 -11.43 -5.32
CA PHE A 278 -11.09 -12.03 -4.70
C PHE A 278 -10.92 -11.56 -3.26
N PHE A 279 -11.00 -10.27 -3.00
CA PHE A 279 -10.84 -9.74 -1.65
C PHE A 279 -12.07 -9.97 -0.77
N LEU A 280 -13.27 -10.03 -1.35
CA LEU A 280 -14.43 -10.52 -0.62
C LEU A 280 -14.20 -11.97 -0.13
N SER A 281 -13.66 -12.85 -0.97
CA SER A 281 -13.31 -14.20 -0.53
C SER A 281 -12.18 -14.23 0.50
N SER A 282 -11.28 -13.26 0.45
CA SER A 282 -10.16 -13.13 1.40
C SER A 282 -10.61 -12.73 2.81
N THR A 283 -11.80 -12.12 2.96
CA THR A 283 -12.38 -11.81 4.28
C THR A 283 -12.66 -13.07 5.11
N LEU A 284 -12.79 -14.23 4.46
CA LEU A 284 -12.92 -15.53 5.16
C LEU A 284 -11.65 -15.94 5.91
N ARG A 285 -10.52 -15.28 5.64
CA ARG A 285 -9.20 -15.57 6.23
C ARG A 285 -8.63 -14.43 7.06
N GLY A 286 -9.34 -13.30 7.14
CA GLY A 286 -8.93 -12.15 7.94
C GLY A 286 -9.33 -10.81 7.35
N TYR A 287 -8.86 -9.76 8.01
CA TYR A 287 -9.13 -8.38 7.62
C TYR A 287 -8.49 -8.01 6.28
N VAL A 288 -9.27 -7.37 5.41
CA VAL A 288 -8.84 -6.83 4.10
C VAL A 288 -8.69 -5.31 4.21
N GLN A 289 -7.52 -4.81 3.90
CA GLN A 289 -7.27 -3.36 3.90
C GLN A 289 -7.92 -2.70 2.66
N PRO A 290 -8.61 -1.56 2.81
CA PRO A 290 -9.35 -0.93 1.72
C PRO A 290 -8.55 -0.66 0.45
N GLN A 291 -7.26 -0.31 0.58
CA GLN A 291 -6.40 0.01 -0.55
C GLN A 291 -5.98 -1.19 -1.41
N TRP A 292 -6.22 -2.42 -0.96
CA TRP A 292 -5.84 -3.57 -1.78
C TRP A 292 -6.61 -3.65 -3.09
N GLU A 293 -7.75 -2.99 -3.15
CA GLU A 293 -8.64 -2.96 -4.31
C GLU A 293 -8.39 -1.81 -5.28
N ILE A 294 -7.36 -1.00 -5.03
CA ILE A 294 -7.11 0.20 -5.83
C ILE A 294 -7.04 -0.07 -7.35
N PRO A 295 -6.50 -1.21 -7.86
CA PRO A 295 -6.51 -1.50 -9.30
C PRO A 295 -7.91 -1.64 -9.90
N ALA A 296 -8.93 -2.03 -9.10
CA ALA A 296 -10.32 -2.10 -9.54
C ALA A 296 -10.86 -0.74 -10.00
N THR A 297 -10.30 0.36 -9.48
CA THR A 297 -10.71 1.74 -9.80
C THR A 297 -10.68 2.01 -11.31
N PHE A 298 -9.71 1.46 -12.03
CA PHE A 298 -9.62 1.66 -13.48
C PHE A 298 -10.82 1.07 -14.22
N GLY A 299 -11.22 -0.14 -13.86
CA GLY A 299 -12.40 -0.77 -14.45
C GLY A 299 -13.69 -0.08 -14.01
N ILE A 300 -13.78 0.35 -12.76
CA ILE A 300 -14.94 1.08 -12.24
C ILE A 300 -15.11 2.41 -12.98
N ILE A 301 -14.05 3.21 -13.12
CA ILE A 301 -14.09 4.49 -13.88
C ILE A 301 -14.46 4.23 -15.34
N ALA A 302 -13.87 3.21 -15.98
CA ALA A 302 -14.16 2.89 -17.38
C ALA A 302 -15.62 2.52 -17.61
N LEU A 303 -16.17 1.67 -16.73
CA LEU A 303 -17.57 1.24 -16.80
C LEU A 303 -18.54 2.39 -16.52
N LEU A 304 -18.29 3.17 -15.47
CA LEU A 304 -19.09 4.35 -15.16
C LEU A 304 -19.07 5.36 -16.32
N PHE A 305 -17.87 5.69 -16.83
CA PHE A 305 -17.72 6.62 -17.92
C PHE A 305 -18.48 6.15 -19.18
N GLY A 306 -18.27 4.92 -19.62
CA GLY A 306 -18.94 4.36 -20.79
C GLY A 306 -20.47 4.28 -20.62
N PHE A 307 -20.95 3.97 -19.42
CA PHE A 307 -22.37 3.85 -19.13
C PHE A 307 -23.08 5.20 -19.01
N ILE A 308 -22.45 6.18 -18.40
CA ILE A 308 -23.04 7.49 -18.08
C ILE A 308 -23.02 8.43 -19.27
N ARG A 309 -21.94 8.40 -20.11
CA ARG A 309 -21.75 9.37 -21.19
C ARG A 309 -22.94 9.46 -22.16
N GLU A 310 -23.63 8.37 -22.38
CA GLU A 310 -24.76 8.26 -23.32
C GLU A 310 -26.13 8.47 -22.66
N ARG A 311 -26.19 8.73 -21.33
CA ARG A 311 -27.41 8.83 -20.54
C ARG A 311 -27.49 10.17 -19.83
N GLU A 312 -28.22 11.12 -20.43
CA GLU A 312 -28.26 12.51 -19.94
C GLU A 312 -28.76 12.63 -18.51
N LYS A 313 -29.85 11.95 -18.14
CA LYS A 313 -30.39 11.97 -16.76
C LYS A 313 -29.36 11.45 -15.76
N LEU A 314 -28.65 10.38 -16.11
CA LEU A 314 -27.64 9.78 -15.23
C LEU A 314 -26.39 10.67 -15.15
N ARG A 315 -26.06 11.39 -16.23
CA ARG A 315 -24.98 12.38 -16.25
C ARG A 315 -25.27 13.52 -15.26
N HIS A 316 -26.46 14.08 -15.25
CA HIS A 316 -26.83 15.12 -14.29
C HIS A 316 -26.75 14.62 -12.86
N TYR A 317 -27.27 13.43 -12.55
CA TYR A 317 -27.11 12.80 -11.24
C TYR A 317 -25.63 12.68 -10.87
N THR A 318 -24.80 12.13 -11.76
CA THR A 318 -23.36 11.95 -11.52
C THR A 318 -22.65 13.28 -11.27
N LEU A 319 -22.98 14.34 -12.01
CA LEU A 319 -22.38 15.65 -11.79
C LEU A 319 -22.66 16.17 -10.37
N TRP A 320 -23.90 16.07 -9.88
CA TRP A 320 -24.25 16.44 -8.52
C TRP A 320 -23.49 15.62 -7.49
N VAL A 321 -23.48 14.29 -7.64
CA VAL A 321 -22.73 13.39 -6.75
C VAL A 321 -21.24 13.76 -6.73
N CYS A 322 -20.64 13.98 -7.90
CA CYS A 322 -19.22 14.34 -7.99
C CYS A 322 -18.92 15.67 -7.28
N TRP A 323 -19.73 16.70 -7.46
CA TRP A 323 -19.54 18.00 -6.80
C TRP A 323 -19.67 17.91 -5.28
N ILE A 324 -20.68 17.17 -4.78
CA ILE A 324 -20.83 16.92 -3.33
C ILE A 324 -19.61 16.17 -2.80
N THR A 325 -19.18 15.12 -3.50
CA THR A 325 -17.99 14.35 -3.09
C THR A 325 -16.74 15.21 -3.07
N LEU A 326 -16.52 16.05 -4.09
CA LEU A 326 -15.38 16.96 -4.14
C LEU A 326 -15.39 17.99 -3.01
N ALA A 327 -16.58 18.50 -2.63
CA ALA A 327 -16.71 19.38 -1.48
C ALA A 327 -16.32 18.66 -0.18
N LEU A 328 -16.80 17.42 0.04
CA LEU A 328 -16.42 16.60 1.20
C LEU A 328 -14.92 16.27 1.21
N VAL A 329 -14.34 15.92 0.05
CA VAL A 329 -12.91 15.69 -0.08
C VAL A 329 -12.11 16.95 0.24
N ALA A 330 -12.56 18.12 -0.23
CA ALA A 330 -11.90 19.38 0.09
C ALA A 330 -11.91 19.68 1.60
N LEU A 331 -13.04 19.45 2.26
CA LEU A 331 -13.14 19.56 3.72
C LEU A 331 -12.21 18.60 4.45
N THR A 332 -12.16 17.33 4.01
CA THR A 332 -11.24 16.33 4.59
C THR A 332 -9.78 16.73 4.39
N ARG A 333 -9.40 17.26 3.22
CA ARG A 333 -8.04 17.73 2.96
C ARG A 333 -7.68 18.95 3.82
N ILE A 334 -8.61 19.87 4.01
CA ILE A 334 -8.44 21.01 4.91
C ILE A 334 -8.25 20.52 6.35
N GLU A 335 -9.08 19.55 6.78
CA GLU A 335 -8.94 18.92 8.10
C GLU A 335 -7.56 18.27 8.28
N MET A 336 -7.06 17.55 7.27
CA MET A 336 -5.74 16.91 7.32
C MET A 336 -4.56 17.91 7.37
N ILE A 337 -4.75 19.18 6.97
CA ILE A 337 -3.71 20.21 7.03
C ILE A 337 -3.82 21.05 8.31
N PHE A 338 -5.03 21.50 8.66
CA PHE A 338 -5.25 22.52 9.68
C PHE A 338 -5.94 22.00 10.96
N ASN A 339 -6.51 20.79 10.92
CA ASN A 339 -7.21 20.14 12.04
C ASN A 339 -8.30 21.03 12.73
N PRO A 340 -9.14 21.78 11.98
CA PRO A 340 -10.12 22.68 12.59
C PRO A 340 -11.20 21.97 13.39
N LEU A 341 -11.52 20.70 13.10
CA LEU A 341 -12.53 19.89 13.79
C LEU A 341 -11.93 18.99 14.87
N GLY A 342 -10.61 18.92 14.98
CA GLY A 342 -9.91 18.05 15.95
C GLY A 342 -10.01 16.56 15.62
N ILE A 343 -10.26 16.19 14.36
CA ILE A 343 -10.31 14.78 13.94
C ILE A 343 -8.90 14.23 13.91
N LYS A 344 -8.63 13.20 14.71
CA LYS A 344 -7.29 12.60 14.81
C LYS A 344 -6.98 11.68 13.63
N PHE A 345 -6.16 12.14 12.70
CA PHE A 345 -5.53 11.31 11.67
C PHE A 345 -4.10 10.91 12.10
N GLN A 346 -3.52 9.91 11.44
CA GLN A 346 -2.12 9.49 11.66
C GLN A 346 -1.07 10.56 11.28
N VAL A 347 -1.51 11.62 10.61
CA VAL A 347 -0.68 12.70 10.06
C VAL A 347 -0.60 13.93 10.97
N PHE A 348 -0.97 13.82 12.25
CA PHE A 348 -0.92 14.91 13.21
C PHE A 348 0.02 14.61 14.39
N ASP A 349 0.55 15.66 14.96
CA ASP A 349 1.34 15.69 16.19
C ASP A 349 2.59 14.80 16.21
N ASN A 350 3.01 14.28 15.05
CA ASN A 350 4.18 13.40 15.00
C ASN A 350 5.47 14.18 15.25
N ARG A 351 5.65 15.32 14.61
CA ARG A 351 6.85 16.14 14.70
C ARG A 351 7.10 16.59 16.14
N GLU A 352 6.08 17.15 16.78
CA GLU A 352 6.17 17.60 18.16
C GLU A 352 6.36 16.44 19.13
N THR A 353 5.56 15.39 19.00
CA THR A 353 5.65 14.19 19.85
C THR A 353 7.05 13.57 19.82
N TYR A 354 7.63 13.42 18.63
CA TYR A 354 8.95 12.77 18.52
C TYR A 354 10.11 13.71 18.87
N ALA A 355 9.95 15.03 18.70
CA ALA A 355 10.92 16.01 19.21
C ALA A 355 11.02 15.96 20.76
N GLN A 356 9.88 15.98 21.46
CA GLN A 356 9.84 15.83 22.92
C GLN A 356 10.48 14.51 23.38
N LEU A 357 10.25 13.42 22.64
CA LEU A 357 10.86 12.13 22.93
C LEU A 357 12.39 12.15 22.72
N ALA A 358 12.87 12.85 21.68
CA ALA A 358 14.30 13.00 21.42
C ALA A 358 15.01 13.80 22.52
N ASP A 359 14.38 14.85 23.02
CA ASP A 359 14.88 15.63 24.15
C ASP A 359 15.02 14.75 25.39
N THR A 360 14.03 13.90 25.69
CA THR A 360 14.07 12.94 26.79
C THR A 360 15.15 11.88 26.60
N ALA A 361 15.38 11.45 25.37
CA ALA A 361 16.39 10.43 25.03
C ALA A 361 17.83 10.95 25.16
N GLN A 362 18.07 12.25 25.06
CA GLN A 362 19.39 12.88 25.17
C GLN A 362 20.45 12.24 24.25
N GLY A 363 20.08 12.00 23.00
CA GLY A 363 20.95 11.39 21.97
C GLY A 363 21.14 9.86 22.08
N ARG A 364 20.49 9.19 23.03
CA ARG A 364 20.54 7.74 23.17
C ARG A 364 19.63 7.09 22.13
N PRO A 365 20.01 5.91 21.58
CA PRO A 365 19.12 5.11 20.75
C PRO A 365 17.84 4.72 21.50
N ILE A 366 16.71 4.67 20.80
CA ILE A 366 15.42 4.27 21.40
C ILE A 366 14.95 2.95 20.83
N ILE A 367 14.54 2.04 21.70
CA ILE A 367 13.83 0.82 21.34
C ILE A 367 12.32 1.02 21.52
N PHE A 368 11.58 0.83 20.43
CA PHE A 368 10.13 0.86 20.43
C PHE A 368 9.58 -0.56 20.57
N ASN A 369 8.92 -0.84 21.69
CA ASN A 369 8.30 -2.14 21.93
C ASN A 369 6.97 -2.24 21.15
N GLY A 370 6.89 -3.17 20.22
CA GLY A 370 5.68 -3.47 19.48
C GLY A 370 5.21 -2.40 18.48
N SER A 371 6.08 -1.47 18.05
CA SER A 371 5.73 -0.47 17.04
C SER A 371 6.89 -0.11 16.12
N TYR A 372 6.96 -0.81 14.98
CA TYR A 372 7.94 -0.48 13.94
C TYR A 372 7.63 0.87 13.25
N THR A 373 6.36 1.27 13.20
CA THR A 373 5.96 2.55 12.62
C THR A 373 6.37 3.73 13.50
N ALA A 374 6.24 3.60 14.82
CA ALA A 374 6.72 4.62 15.77
C ALA A 374 8.26 4.77 15.72
N ALA A 375 8.99 3.66 15.64
CA ALA A 375 10.44 3.69 15.45
C ALA A 375 10.83 4.41 14.14
N ALA A 376 10.14 4.12 13.05
CA ALA A 376 10.39 4.75 11.78
C ALA A 376 10.05 6.26 11.77
N LYS A 377 8.92 6.66 12.38
CA LYS A 377 8.56 8.08 12.55
C LYS A 377 9.58 8.84 13.42
N TYR A 378 10.02 8.26 14.54
CA TYR A 378 11.06 8.84 15.36
C TYR A 378 12.33 9.11 14.55
N HIS A 379 12.80 8.10 13.80
CA HIS A 379 13.97 8.26 12.94
C HIS A 379 13.78 9.36 11.90
N PHE A 380 12.62 9.40 11.23
CA PHE A 380 12.34 10.39 10.19
C PHE A 380 12.32 11.83 10.75
N TYR A 381 11.62 12.07 11.88
CA TYR A 381 11.43 13.43 12.41
C TYR A 381 12.60 13.96 13.22
N THR A 382 13.45 13.08 13.77
CA THR A 382 14.52 13.50 14.68
C THR A 382 15.93 13.16 14.17
N GLY A 383 16.05 12.30 13.16
CA GLY A 383 17.34 11.72 12.78
C GLY A 383 17.91 10.75 13.80
N GLY A 384 17.22 10.58 14.95
CA GLY A 384 17.68 9.73 16.05
C GLY A 384 17.72 8.25 15.68
N GLU A 385 18.63 7.52 16.29
CA GLU A 385 18.76 6.07 16.10
C GLU A 385 17.61 5.36 16.82
N SER A 386 16.86 4.52 16.07
CA SER A 386 15.68 3.82 16.57
C SER A 386 15.61 2.39 16.10
N TYR A 387 15.04 1.54 16.95
CA TYR A 387 14.86 0.11 16.74
C TYR A 387 13.45 -0.30 17.13
N ALA A 388 12.92 -1.33 16.48
CA ALA A 388 11.63 -1.90 16.85
C ALA A 388 11.80 -3.33 17.32
N GLN A 389 11.46 -3.58 18.57
CA GLN A 389 11.48 -4.93 19.14
C GLN A 389 10.09 -5.57 18.96
N PRO A 390 10.01 -6.81 18.42
CA PRO A 390 8.75 -7.50 18.32
C PRO A 390 8.29 -7.92 19.72
N VAL A 391 7.01 -7.71 20.00
CA VAL A 391 6.34 -8.30 21.17
C VAL A 391 5.46 -9.47 20.72
N VAL A 392 5.10 -10.36 21.61
CA VAL A 392 4.37 -11.63 21.31
C VAL A 392 3.09 -11.41 20.47
N THR A 393 2.44 -10.27 20.66
CA THR A 393 1.17 -9.91 20.00
C THR A 393 1.34 -9.06 18.74
N TYR A 394 2.59 -8.71 18.37
CA TYR A 394 2.86 -7.81 17.27
C TYR A 394 3.63 -8.49 16.15
N ARG A 395 3.30 -8.16 14.89
CA ARG A 395 3.94 -8.77 13.73
C ARG A 395 5.45 -8.46 13.65
N THR A 396 6.21 -9.36 13.06
CA THR A 396 7.58 -9.08 12.61
C THR A 396 7.59 -8.00 11.52
N SER A 397 8.71 -7.32 11.36
CA SER A 397 8.89 -6.22 10.41
C SER A 397 10.30 -6.28 9.79
N HIS A 398 10.63 -5.32 8.93
CA HIS A 398 11.96 -5.23 8.34
C HIS A 398 13.08 -5.01 9.37
N TYR A 399 12.77 -4.45 10.55
CA TYR A 399 13.74 -4.29 11.63
C TYR A 399 14.39 -5.63 12.05
N GLN A 400 13.65 -6.74 11.99
CA GLN A 400 14.15 -8.07 12.32
C GLN A 400 15.03 -8.70 11.22
N LEU A 401 15.05 -8.15 10.01
CA LEU A 401 15.99 -8.52 8.95
C LEU A 401 17.31 -7.75 9.04
N ARG A 402 17.33 -6.68 9.81
CA ARG A 402 18.55 -5.92 10.13
C ARG A 402 19.20 -6.59 11.33
N ASP A 403 20.52 -6.70 11.32
CA ASP A 403 21.29 -7.22 12.46
C ASP A 403 21.42 -6.15 13.55
N ASP A 404 20.27 -5.74 14.09
CA ASP A 404 20.20 -4.63 15.05
C ASP A 404 20.60 -5.08 16.47
N ASP A 405 20.47 -6.37 16.80
CA ASP A 405 20.84 -6.90 18.12
C ASP A 405 22.33 -6.74 18.40
N THR A 406 23.18 -6.98 17.40
CA THR A 406 24.64 -6.80 17.53
C THR A 406 25.04 -5.34 17.65
N ARG A 407 24.32 -4.44 17.01
CA ARG A 407 24.59 -2.99 17.05
C ARG A 407 24.23 -2.36 18.38
N MET A 408 23.27 -2.95 19.11
CA MET A 408 22.81 -2.44 20.40
C MET A 408 23.55 -3.01 21.59
N ALA A 409 24.30 -4.11 21.39
CA ALA A 409 25.04 -4.75 22.48
C ALA A 409 26.02 -3.78 23.15
N GLY A 410 25.91 -3.64 24.46
CA GLY A 410 26.77 -2.77 25.26
C GLY A 410 26.46 -1.28 25.22
N ARG A 411 25.35 -0.84 24.63
CA ARG A 411 24.94 0.57 24.58
C ARG A 411 23.87 0.89 25.63
N SER A 412 23.91 2.07 26.20
CA SER A 412 22.80 2.61 27.01
C SER A 412 21.67 3.04 26.07
N ILE A 413 20.47 2.54 26.27
CA ILE A 413 19.31 2.75 25.41
C ILE A 413 18.14 3.35 26.17
N GLY A 414 17.30 4.11 25.48
CA GLY A 414 15.96 4.47 25.92
C GLY A 414 14.96 3.41 25.48
N GLN A 415 14.03 3.03 26.34
CA GLN A 415 12.94 2.11 25.98
C GLN A 415 11.63 2.87 25.97
N TYR A 416 10.91 2.77 24.84
CA TYR A 416 9.58 3.34 24.70
C TYR A 416 8.54 2.22 24.61
N ALA A 417 7.65 2.17 25.61
CA ALA A 417 6.48 1.30 25.59
C ALA A 417 5.22 2.16 25.49
N ARG A 418 4.38 1.92 24.52
CA ARG A 418 3.07 2.57 24.43
C ARG A 418 2.15 1.88 25.43
N SER A 419 1.96 2.47 26.62
CA SER A 419 0.86 2.07 27.49
C SER A 419 -0.43 2.75 27.06
N THR A 420 -1.56 2.15 27.36
CA THR A 420 -2.90 2.64 26.99
C THR A 420 -3.31 3.95 27.70
N GLY A 421 -2.38 4.65 28.33
CA GLY A 421 -2.63 5.88 29.06
C GLY A 421 -1.50 6.90 29.05
N ASP A 422 -0.23 6.50 29.13
CA ASP A 422 0.89 7.44 29.23
C ASP A 422 2.08 7.09 28.34
N LYS A 423 2.69 8.15 27.75
CA LYS A 423 3.92 8.06 26.95
C LYS A 423 5.11 8.15 27.92
N ALA A 424 5.60 7.04 28.41
CA ALA A 424 6.79 7.02 29.27
C ALA A 424 8.01 6.46 28.53
N CYS A 425 9.11 7.20 28.55
CA CYS A 425 10.43 6.70 28.15
C CYS A 425 11.17 6.26 29.42
N GLN A 426 11.55 4.99 29.50
CA GLN A 426 12.32 4.45 30.60
C GLN A 426 13.77 4.17 30.17
N ARG A 427 14.72 4.46 31.04
CA ARG A 427 16.14 4.15 30.83
C ARG A 427 16.40 2.68 31.12
N GLN A 428 17.06 1.97 30.22
CA GLN A 428 17.53 0.60 30.41
C GLN A 428 18.92 0.41 29.81
N GLU A 429 19.78 -0.31 30.52
CA GLU A 429 21.09 -0.74 30.00
C GLU A 429 21.00 -2.19 29.54
N ILE A 430 21.46 -2.47 28.32
CA ILE A 430 21.56 -3.84 27.80
C ILE A 430 22.94 -4.40 28.23
N PRO A 431 23.00 -5.48 29.01
CA PRO A 431 24.26 -6.11 29.37
C PRO A 431 25.00 -6.60 28.11
N LEU A 432 26.32 -6.49 28.14
CA LEU A 432 27.18 -7.12 27.13
C LEU A 432 26.93 -8.62 27.13
N PRO A 433 26.82 -9.28 25.96
CA PRO A 433 26.80 -10.73 25.88
C PRO A 433 28.09 -11.26 26.50
N GLY A 434 27.97 -12.13 27.52
CA GLY A 434 29.12 -12.72 28.20
C GLY A 434 30.06 -13.39 27.19
N ARG A 435 31.36 -13.23 27.32
CA ARG A 435 32.40 -13.94 26.56
C ARG A 435 32.20 -15.45 26.80
N GLY A 436 31.49 -16.14 25.93
CA GLY A 436 31.30 -17.57 26.06
C GLY A 436 30.08 -18.16 25.36
N SER A 437 29.82 -17.81 24.11
CA SER A 437 29.05 -18.71 23.23
C SER A 437 29.47 -18.49 21.78
N VAL A 438 30.50 -19.21 21.37
CA VAL A 438 30.79 -19.49 19.97
C VAL A 438 29.59 -20.24 19.42
N TYR A 439 28.89 -19.70 18.47
CA TYR A 439 27.85 -20.42 17.72
C TYR A 439 28.56 -21.47 16.83
N SER A 440 28.58 -22.71 17.30
CA SER A 440 28.78 -23.85 16.43
C SER A 440 27.48 -24.15 15.68
N GLY A 441 27.53 -24.21 14.37
CA GLY A 441 26.39 -24.52 13.49
C GLY A 441 25.79 -25.90 13.79
N PRO A 442 24.55 -26.17 13.38
CA PRO A 442 23.87 -27.41 13.70
C PRO A 442 24.38 -28.57 12.84
N GLU A 443 25.03 -29.55 13.47
CA GLU A 443 25.18 -30.88 12.93
C GLU A 443 23.83 -31.62 12.96
N ASN A 444 23.60 -32.36 11.87
CA ASN A 444 22.48 -33.27 11.67
C ASN A 444 22.39 -34.35 12.77
N HIS A 445 21.27 -34.39 13.48
CA HIS A 445 20.81 -35.62 14.10
C HIS A 445 19.29 -35.83 13.96
N ARG A 446 18.95 -36.72 13.02
CA ARG A 446 17.66 -37.42 13.03
C ARG A 446 17.60 -38.32 14.28
N ARG A 447 16.59 -38.19 15.11
CA ARG A 447 15.99 -39.29 15.87
C ARG A 447 14.56 -38.96 16.32
N ASN A 448 13.68 -39.96 16.07
CA ASN A 448 12.29 -40.04 16.47
C ASN A 448 12.11 -39.93 17.99
N HIS A 449 11.04 -39.23 18.42
CA HIS A 449 10.22 -39.73 19.56
C HIS A 449 8.81 -39.15 19.49
N ARG A 450 7.84 -40.06 19.45
CA ARG A 450 6.42 -39.83 19.76
C ARG A 450 6.30 -39.47 21.24
N PHE A 451 5.47 -38.49 21.57
CA PHE A 451 4.79 -38.46 22.88
C PHE A 451 3.38 -37.87 22.74
N ALA A 452 2.49 -38.47 23.55
CA ALA A 452 1.06 -38.44 23.55
C ALA A 452 0.47 -37.09 24.05
N ALA A 453 -0.79 -36.87 23.68
CA ALA A 453 -1.69 -35.88 24.22
C ALA A 453 -1.98 -36.14 25.72
N ASP A 454 -2.03 -35.06 26.50
CA ASP A 454 -3.02 -34.74 27.53
C ASP A 454 -2.59 -33.52 28.32
N SER A 455 -3.45 -32.52 28.42
CA SER A 455 -3.79 -31.86 29.68
C SER A 455 -4.55 -30.54 29.44
N GLN A 456 -5.63 -30.39 30.14
CA GLN A 456 -6.63 -29.31 30.20
C GLN A 456 -6.06 -27.95 30.65
N PRO A 457 -6.79 -26.83 30.38
CA PRO A 457 -6.37 -25.50 30.78
C PRO A 457 -6.68 -25.21 32.25
N GLY A 458 -5.66 -25.24 33.09
CA GLY A 458 -5.72 -24.79 34.46
C GLY A 458 -5.47 -23.27 34.57
N ARG A 459 -6.39 -22.55 35.20
CA ARG A 459 -6.27 -21.15 35.62
C ARG A 459 -5.07 -21.00 36.55
N PHE A 460 -4.13 -20.13 36.22
CA PHE A 460 -3.20 -19.53 37.18
C PHE A 460 -3.20 -18.00 37.01
N ALA A 461 -3.87 -17.33 37.92
CA ALA A 461 -3.62 -15.92 38.19
C ALA A 461 -2.48 -15.85 39.23
N PRO A 462 -1.45 -15.02 39.05
CA PRO A 462 -0.47 -14.77 40.09
C PRO A 462 -1.09 -13.86 41.18
N PRO A 463 -0.83 -14.12 42.46
CA PRO A 463 -1.33 -13.27 43.53
C PRO A 463 -0.49 -11.98 43.66
N GLY A 464 -1.17 -10.84 43.84
CA GLY A 464 -0.63 -9.62 44.38
C GLY A 464 0.01 -8.66 43.40
N CYS A 465 -0.79 -7.97 42.57
CA CYS A 465 -0.39 -6.70 41.99
C CYS A 465 -1.28 -5.60 42.58
N ASP A 466 -0.67 -4.70 43.33
CA ASP A 466 -1.27 -3.45 43.77
C ASP A 466 -1.35 -2.48 42.59
N PRO A 467 -2.52 -1.93 42.23
CA PRO A 467 -2.66 -1.04 41.10
C PRO A 467 -1.95 0.33 41.23
N ALA A 468 -1.30 0.59 42.34
CA ALA A 468 -0.62 1.85 42.64
C ALA A 468 0.93 1.80 42.53
N GLN A 469 1.51 0.66 42.11
CA GLN A 469 2.96 0.57 41.92
C GLN A 469 3.35 0.40 40.45
N PRO A 470 4.42 1.05 39.97
CA PRO A 470 4.92 0.82 38.60
C PRO A 470 5.34 -0.65 38.49
N LEU A 471 4.79 -1.33 37.47
CA LEU A 471 5.02 -2.74 37.19
C LEU A 471 6.53 -3.07 37.16
N PRO A 472 6.99 -4.05 37.97
CA PRO A 472 8.35 -4.53 37.85
C PRO A 472 8.52 -5.22 36.47
N LEU A 473 9.69 -4.97 35.87
CA LEU A 473 10.15 -5.61 34.64
C LEU A 473 9.97 -7.14 34.72
N CYS A 474 8.96 -7.66 34.05
CA CYS A 474 8.85 -9.09 33.82
C CYS A 474 9.96 -9.51 32.85
N LEU A 475 11.05 -10.02 33.35
CA LEU A 475 12.03 -10.82 32.62
C LEU A 475 11.33 -12.09 32.15
N TYR A 476 10.83 -12.08 30.92
CA TYR A 476 10.35 -13.32 30.30
C TYR A 476 11.55 -14.19 29.94
N PRO A 477 11.55 -15.49 30.34
CA PRO A 477 12.59 -16.42 29.94
C PRO A 477 12.57 -16.55 28.43
N ARG A 478 13.75 -16.54 27.81
CA ARG A 478 13.98 -16.79 26.38
C ARG A 478 13.30 -18.10 25.96
N LYS A 479 12.08 -18.02 25.38
CA LYS A 479 11.59 -19.12 24.54
C LYS A 479 12.25 -18.98 23.18
N ARG A 480 13.07 -19.99 22.84
CA ARG A 480 13.65 -20.16 21.50
C ARG A 480 12.51 -20.12 20.49
N TYR A 481 12.50 -19.06 19.66
CA TYR A 481 11.66 -19.09 18.48
C TYR A 481 12.18 -20.21 17.57
N LYS A 482 11.35 -21.20 17.32
CA LYS A 482 11.56 -22.08 16.18
C LYS A 482 11.46 -21.20 14.94
N ARG A 483 12.50 -21.22 14.13
CA ARG A 483 12.48 -20.66 12.77
C ARG A 483 11.31 -21.31 12.01
N PHE A 484 10.36 -20.54 11.63
CA PHE A 484 9.36 -20.91 10.64
C PHE A 484 9.76 -20.35 9.29
#